data_362e736098719101bfc0f10d431f1d6f
#
_entry.id   362e736098719101bfc0f10d431f1d6f
#
_cell.length_a   1.000
_cell.length_b   1.000
_cell.length_c   1.000
_cell.angle_alpha   90.00
_cell.angle_beta   90.00
_cell.angle_gamma   90.00
#
_symmetry.space_group_name_H-M   'P 1'
#
loop_
_entity.id
_entity.type
_entity.pdbx_description
1 polymer ?
#
loop_
_entity_poly.entity_id
_entity_poly.type
_entity_poly.pdbx_seq_one_letter_code
_entity_poly.pdbx_strand_id
1 'polypeptide(L)'
;MSVRPANAPFLVRRLRELRVVDDDQAQALAREGIVTLADLELAIAEQRPAASTPGLRGAAERLPRELRPILLGRAWDVLDRFMSALAQCSGVDALEPGGEVRRSEPVVRHLVVVVRAVDPQHAAQCIGALVPTSEVLHRTGRRMILQYEGYEIDVRIAPPDEHGSLLLATTGPAAHVAELQKRRAARLSASEHDVYTHAGLTYLPPETRDAADALDRARSGSVPRLVTREDIRGDLHMHPSYSDGRDPLRHMVIAARSLGYEYIAITDHSEHAAASRTLTLDDLARQSDEIAEVRADVPDMTILHGIEVDILPDGSLDCPDSVLESLDIVLASLHDSAGHDGRRLTKRCLKAIEHPLVSVITHPANQIVGRRSGYDMDYHAIYEAAAETGTALEIDGAPAHLDLSGERAREAVAAGVTVVIDSDCHRAPALDRQMRMGVGTARRGWVEPRHVLNTRPLADVRAFLARKSSR
;
A
#
# COMPACT_ATOMS: atom_id res chain seq x y z
N MET A 1 -15.20 -20.00 -30.72
CA MET A 1 -14.03 -20.85 -30.42
C MET A 1 -14.29 -21.52 -29.08
N SER A 2 -14.34 -22.84 -29.05
CA SER A 2 -14.51 -23.62 -27.80
C SER A 2 -13.20 -23.52 -26.99
N VAL A 3 -13.23 -22.84 -25.87
CA VAL A 3 -12.10 -22.77 -24.93
C VAL A 3 -11.93 -24.16 -24.32
N ARG A 4 -10.75 -24.77 -24.46
CA ARG A 4 -10.44 -26.05 -23.78
C ARG A 4 -10.59 -25.83 -22.27
N PRO A 5 -11.22 -26.77 -21.50
CA PRO A 5 -11.50 -26.60 -20.07
C PRO A 5 -10.28 -26.24 -19.22
N ALA A 6 -9.10 -26.68 -19.59
CA ALA A 6 -7.85 -26.41 -18.87
C ALA A 6 -7.33 -24.96 -19.02
N ASN A 7 -7.79 -24.22 -20.04
CA ASN A 7 -7.34 -22.86 -20.36
C ASN A 7 -8.45 -21.81 -20.14
N ALA A 8 -9.30 -21.99 -19.16
CA ALA A 8 -10.33 -21.00 -18.80
C ALA A 8 -9.90 -20.19 -17.57
N PRO A 9 -10.37 -18.93 -17.43
CA PRO A 9 -10.16 -18.14 -16.22
C PRO A 9 -10.58 -18.88 -14.95
N PHE A 10 -9.91 -18.56 -13.83
CA PHE A 10 -10.13 -19.22 -12.53
C PHE A 10 -11.61 -19.32 -12.16
N LEU A 11 -12.37 -18.22 -12.23
CA LEU A 11 -13.79 -18.22 -11.89
C LEU A 11 -14.55 -19.27 -12.69
N VAL A 12 -14.44 -19.22 -14.03
CA VAL A 12 -15.20 -20.09 -14.95
C VAL A 12 -14.86 -21.55 -14.69
N ARG A 13 -13.57 -21.87 -14.50
CA ARG A 13 -13.11 -23.21 -14.17
C ARG A 13 -13.67 -23.71 -12.85
N ARG A 14 -13.57 -22.90 -11.77
CA ARG A 14 -14.04 -23.30 -10.43
C ARG A 14 -15.55 -23.44 -10.33
N LEU A 15 -16.31 -22.56 -10.96
CA LEU A 15 -17.79 -22.68 -10.98
C LEU A 15 -18.26 -23.99 -11.63
N ARG A 16 -17.57 -24.43 -12.69
CA ARG A 16 -17.83 -25.72 -13.34
C ARG A 16 -17.43 -26.89 -12.46
N GLU A 17 -16.23 -26.89 -11.87
CA GLU A 17 -15.74 -27.92 -10.96
C GLU A 17 -16.65 -28.11 -9.74
N LEU A 18 -17.16 -27.02 -9.19
CA LEU A 18 -18.10 -27.01 -8.08
C LEU A 18 -19.55 -27.31 -8.51
N ARG A 19 -19.79 -27.50 -9.80
CA ARG A 19 -21.13 -27.72 -10.38
C ARG A 19 -22.15 -26.62 -10.02
N VAL A 20 -21.67 -25.39 -9.83
CA VAL A 20 -22.51 -24.21 -9.61
C VAL A 20 -23.18 -23.77 -10.92
N VAL A 21 -22.47 -23.97 -12.03
CA VAL A 21 -22.94 -23.71 -13.39
C VAL A 21 -22.60 -24.89 -14.31
N ASP A 22 -23.47 -25.14 -15.30
CA ASP A 22 -23.18 -26.00 -16.45
C ASP A 22 -22.40 -25.23 -17.54
N ASP A 23 -22.15 -25.91 -18.66
CA ASP A 23 -21.38 -25.33 -19.77
C ASP A 23 -22.15 -24.19 -20.48
N ASP A 24 -23.45 -24.26 -20.61
CA ASP A 24 -24.27 -23.24 -21.24
C ASP A 24 -24.40 -22.01 -20.35
N GLN A 25 -24.55 -22.19 -19.05
CA GLN A 25 -24.54 -21.12 -18.04
C GLN A 25 -23.17 -20.43 -17.96
N ALA A 26 -22.08 -21.19 -17.98
CA ALA A 26 -20.72 -20.64 -18.00
C ALA A 26 -20.47 -19.80 -19.26
N GLN A 27 -20.97 -20.24 -20.41
CA GLN A 27 -20.92 -19.46 -21.65
C GLN A 27 -21.81 -18.21 -21.60
N ALA A 28 -22.96 -18.28 -20.94
CA ALA A 28 -23.83 -17.13 -20.74
C ALA A 28 -23.16 -16.07 -19.87
N LEU A 29 -22.57 -16.47 -18.73
CA LEU A 29 -21.76 -15.59 -17.89
C LEU A 29 -20.64 -14.92 -18.69
N ALA A 30 -19.88 -15.69 -19.46
CA ALA A 30 -18.79 -15.17 -20.27
C ALA A 30 -19.26 -14.18 -21.36
N ARG A 31 -20.44 -14.41 -21.97
CA ARG A 31 -21.04 -13.47 -22.94
C ARG A 31 -21.43 -12.14 -22.28
N GLU A 32 -21.84 -12.15 -21.02
CA GLU A 32 -22.11 -10.95 -20.23
C GLU A 32 -20.84 -10.33 -19.60
N GLY A 33 -19.66 -10.86 -19.92
CA GLY A 33 -18.37 -10.37 -19.42
C GLY A 33 -18.06 -10.79 -17.98
N ILE A 34 -18.80 -11.73 -17.39
CA ILE A 34 -18.60 -12.26 -16.04
C ILE A 34 -17.62 -13.44 -16.14
N VAL A 35 -16.33 -13.17 -16.08
CA VAL A 35 -15.27 -14.16 -16.25
C VAL A 35 -14.22 -14.15 -15.11
N THR A 36 -14.25 -13.12 -14.26
CA THR A 36 -13.44 -13.02 -13.04
C THR A 36 -14.33 -12.92 -11.80
N LEU A 37 -13.75 -13.17 -10.63
CA LEU A 37 -14.47 -13.04 -9.37
C LEU A 37 -14.96 -11.59 -9.14
N ALA A 38 -14.13 -10.59 -9.50
CA ALA A 38 -14.52 -9.19 -9.44
C ALA A 38 -15.74 -8.86 -10.34
N ASP A 39 -15.83 -9.49 -11.53
CA ASP A 39 -17.02 -9.33 -12.37
C ASP A 39 -18.27 -9.94 -11.72
N LEU A 40 -18.12 -11.09 -11.08
CA LEU A 40 -19.23 -11.76 -10.38
C LEU A 40 -19.71 -10.92 -9.19
N GLU A 41 -18.79 -10.40 -8.38
CA GLU A 41 -19.09 -9.51 -7.26
C GLU A 41 -19.82 -8.25 -7.73
N LEU A 42 -19.36 -7.62 -8.81
CA LEU A 42 -19.99 -6.45 -9.39
C LEU A 42 -21.39 -6.80 -9.95
N ALA A 43 -21.53 -7.91 -10.67
CA ALA A 43 -22.81 -8.34 -11.22
C ALA A 43 -23.85 -8.63 -10.13
N ILE A 44 -23.42 -9.19 -9.00
CA ILE A 44 -24.27 -9.39 -7.80
C ILE A 44 -24.66 -8.04 -7.19
N ALA A 45 -23.73 -7.12 -7.04
CA ALA A 45 -23.99 -5.79 -6.48
C ALA A 45 -24.93 -4.94 -7.36
N GLU A 46 -24.83 -5.10 -8.69
CA GLU A 46 -25.71 -4.47 -9.69
C GLU A 46 -27.04 -5.22 -9.90
N GLN A 47 -27.21 -6.38 -9.26
CA GLN A 47 -28.39 -7.25 -9.40
C GLN A 47 -28.64 -7.69 -10.86
N ARG A 48 -27.57 -7.98 -11.62
CA ARG A 48 -27.70 -8.44 -13.01
C ARG A 48 -28.42 -9.80 -13.08
N PRO A 49 -29.29 -10.03 -14.07
CA PRO A 49 -30.02 -11.29 -14.20
C PRO A 49 -29.16 -12.55 -14.24
N ALA A 50 -27.99 -12.49 -14.94
CA ALA A 50 -27.06 -13.62 -15.00
C ALA A 50 -26.47 -14.01 -13.62
N ALA A 51 -26.32 -13.04 -12.72
CA ALA A 51 -25.84 -13.29 -11.36
C ALA A 51 -26.93 -13.81 -10.40
N SER A 52 -28.18 -13.93 -10.86
CA SER A 52 -29.30 -14.45 -10.07
C SER A 52 -29.35 -15.97 -10.04
N THR A 53 -28.51 -16.68 -10.80
CA THR A 53 -28.40 -18.15 -10.77
C THR A 53 -28.16 -18.66 -9.35
N PRO A 54 -28.95 -19.67 -8.87
CA PRO A 54 -28.73 -20.24 -7.56
C PRO A 54 -27.28 -20.71 -7.36
N GLY A 55 -26.71 -20.41 -6.19
CA GLY A 55 -25.36 -20.81 -5.85
C GLY A 55 -24.26 -19.82 -6.24
N LEU A 56 -24.46 -18.88 -7.19
CA LEU A 56 -23.43 -17.89 -7.58
C LEU A 56 -23.05 -16.95 -6.42
N ARG A 57 -24.04 -16.49 -5.64
CA ARG A 57 -23.77 -15.68 -4.45
C ARG A 57 -22.92 -16.43 -3.43
N GLY A 58 -23.27 -17.68 -3.12
CA GLY A 58 -22.47 -18.52 -2.24
C GLY A 58 -21.08 -18.86 -2.80
N ALA A 59 -20.93 -18.92 -4.12
CA ALA A 59 -19.62 -19.05 -4.76
C ALA A 59 -18.79 -17.78 -4.61
N ALA A 60 -19.37 -16.58 -4.83
CA ALA A 60 -18.69 -15.31 -4.63
C ALA A 60 -18.18 -15.12 -3.20
N GLU A 61 -18.87 -15.68 -2.19
CA GLU A 61 -18.43 -15.63 -0.78
C GLU A 61 -17.32 -16.64 -0.46
N ARG A 62 -17.28 -17.80 -1.13
CA ARG A 62 -16.32 -18.88 -0.85
C ARG A 62 -15.06 -18.81 -1.68
N LEU A 63 -15.15 -18.51 -2.96
CA LEU A 63 -14.02 -18.56 -3.89
C LEU A 63 -12.88 -17.60 -3.55
N PRO A 64 -13.10 -16.41 -2.95
CA PRO A 64 -11.99 -15.56 -2.48
C PRO A 64 -11.03 -16.25 -1.53
N ARG A 65 -11.52 -17.23 -0.74
CA ARG A 65 -10.72 -18.01 0.21
C ARG A 65 -9.85 -19.08 -0.47
N GLU A 66 -10.17 -19.44 -1.69
CA GLU A 66 -9.41 -20.41 -2.49
C GLU A 66 -8.30 -19.74 -3.30
N LEU A 67 -8.38 -18.43 -3.53
CA LEU A 67 -7.31 -17.67 -4.15
C LEU A 67 -6.13 -17.56 -3.20
N ARG A 68 -4.93 -17.76 -3.72
CA ARG A 68 -3.72 -17.43 -2.96
C ARG A 68 -3.62 -15.91 -2.87
N PRO A 69 -3.64 -15.33 -1.66
CA PRO A 69 -3.50 -13.90 -1.52
C PRO A 69 -2.11 -13.46 -2.01
N ILE A 70 -2.07 -12.36 -2.73
CA ILE A 70 -0.84 -11.72 -3.21
C ILE A 70 -0.60 -10.51 -2.31
N LEU A 71 0.56 -10.39 -1.71
CA LEU A 71 0.92 -9.18 -0.96
C LEU A 71 1.04 -7.99 -1.94
N LEU A 72 0.63 -6.82 -1.51
CA LEU A 72 0.62 -5.60 -2.33
C LEU A 72 1.97 -5.35 -3.02
N GLY A 73 3.09 -5.50 -2.29
CA GLY A 73 4.42 -5.35 -2.85
C GLY A 73 4.70 -6.33 -4.00
N ARG A 74 4.30 -7.60 -3.86
CA ARG A 74 4.45 -8.59 -4.93
C ARG A 74 3.52 -8.29 -6.12
N ALA A 75 2.30 -7.83 -5.85
CA ALA A 75 1.37 -7.42 -6.89
C ALA A 75 1.94 -6.27 -7.73
N TRP A 76 2.53 -5.25 -7.08
CA TRP A 76 3.24 -4.17 -7.77
C TRP A 76 4.42 -4.68 -8.59
N ASP A 77 5.27 -5.56 -8.04
CA ASP A 77 6.41 -6.12 -8.77
C ASP A 77 6.00 -6.82 -10.08
N VAL A 78 4.89 -7.55 -10.05
CA VAL A 78 4.34 -8.24 -11.23
C VAL A 78 3.76 -7.23 -12.22
N LEU A 79 2.94 -6.29 -11.73
CA LEU A 79 2.28 -5.32 -12.59
C LEU A 79 3.27 -4.32 -13.20
N ASP A 80 4.27 -3.84 -12.45
CA ASP A 80 5.27 -2.90 -12.97
C ASP A 80 6.05 -3.53 -14.15
N ARG A 81 6.47 -4.82 -14.03
CA ARG A 81 7.11 -5.54 -15.14
C ARG A 81 6.16 -5.76 -16.31
N PHE A 82 4.94 -6.18 -16.03
CA PHE A 82 3.94 -6.42 -17.07
C PHE A 82 3.57 -5.14 -17.82
N MET A 83 3.28 -4.04 -17.09
CA MET A 83 2.97 -2.75 -17.70
C MET A 83 4.17 -2.18 -18.50
N SER A 84 5.41 -2.38 -18.01
CA SER A 84 6.61 -1.99 -18.75
C SER A 84 6.73 -2.72 -20.09
N ALA A 85 6.36 -4.00 -20.13
CA ALA A 85 6.30 -4.75 -21.39
C ALA A 85 5.17 -4.22 -22.31
N LEU A 86 3.98 -3.96 -21.76
CA LEU A 86 2.85 -3.42 -22.53
C LEU A 86 3.10 -2.00 -23.07
N ALA A 87 3.88 -1.19 -22.38
CA ALA A 87 4.24 0.16 -22.82
C ALA A 87 5.02 0.19 -24.15
N GLN A 88 5.59 -0.96 -24.56
CA GLN A 88 6.25 -1.11 -25.87
C GLN A 88 5.26 -1.39 -27.00
N CYS A 89 3.98 -1.65 -26.71
CA CYS A 89 2.97 -1.90 -27.72
C CYS A 89 2.57 -0.62 -28.44
N SER A 90 2.58 -0.66 -29.77
CA SER A 90 2.02 0.43 -30.58
C SER A 90 0.51 0.56 -30.30
N GLY A 91 0.03 1.81 -30.16
CA GLY A 91 -1.37 2.11 -29.88
C GLY A 91 -1.77 2.02 -28.42
N VAL A 92 -0.83 1.80 -27.48
CA VAL A 92 -1.04 1.98 -26.04
C VAL A 92 -0.67 3.40 -25.65
N ASP A 93 -1.67 4.20 -25.22
CA ASP A 93 -1.46 5.61 -24.86
C ASP A 93 -1.18 5.79 -23.37
N ALA A 94 -1.79 4.96 -22.52
CA ALA A 94 -1.58 4.96 -21.07
C ALA A 94 -1.92 3.59 -20.47
N LEU A 95 -1.29 3.30 -19.34
CA LEU A 95 -1.46 2.08 -18.56
C LEU A 95 -1.68 2.46 -17.09
N GLU A 96 -2.71 1.93 -16.49
CA GLU A 96 -3.00 2.13 -15.06
C GLU A 96 -3.37 0.79 -14.41
N PRO A 97 -2.92 0.52 -13.18
CA PRO A 97 -3.44 -0.61 -12.42
C PRO A 97 -4.91 -0.34 -12.07
N GLY A 98 -5.69 -1.41 -11.92
CA GLY A 98 -7.02 -1.37 -11.36
C GLY A 98 -7.12 -2.14 -10.04
N GLY A 99 -8.32 -2.39 -9.58
CA GLY A 99 -8.62 -3.27 -8.46
C GLY A 99 -7.98 -2.87 -7.13
N GLU A 100 -7.67 -3.90 -6.36
CA GLU A 100 -7.11 -3.79 -5.01
C GLU A 100 -5.73 -3.11 -5.00
N VAL A 101 -4.92 -3.30 -6.04
CA VAL A 101 -3.60 -2.66 -6.15
C VAL A 101 -3.74 -1.13 -6.19
N ARG A 102 -4.68 -0.62 -6.99
CA ARG A 102 -4.92 0.82 -7.11
C ARG A 102 -5.54 1.41 -5.84
N ARG A 103 -6.30 0.60 -5.09
CA ARG A 103 -6.85 0.97 -3.78
C ARG A 103 -5.84 0.81 -2.64
N SER A 104 -4.60 0.39 -2.94
CA SER A 104 -3.54 0.11 -1.95
C SER A 104 -3.99 -0.89 -0.87
N GLU A 105 -4.74 -1.91 -1.27
CA GLU A 105 -5.13 -3.01 -0.38
C GLU A 105 -3.90 -3.83 -0.01
N PRO A 106 -3.65 -4.12 1.27
CA PRO A 106 -2.47 -4.88 1.68
C PRO A 106 -2.44 -6.30 1.10
N VAL A 107 -3.63 -6.85 0.80
CA VAL A 107 -3.81 -8.17 0.20
C VAL A 107 -4.60 -8.05 -1.09
N VAL A 108 -4.04 -8.54 -2.18
CA VAL A 108 -4.57 -8.46 -3.54
C VAL A 108 -5.02 -9.83 -4.01
N ARG A 109 -6.20 -9.92 -4.60
CA ARG A 109 -6.75 -11.15 -5.19
C ARG A 109 -6.80 -11.10 -6.70
N HIS A 110 -6.89 -9.89 -7.28
CA HIS A 110 -7.04 -9.70 -8.70
C HIS A 110 -5.99 -8.71 -9.22
N LEU A 111 -5.26 -9.10 -10.25
CA LEU A 111 -4.37 -8.21 -10.97
C LEU A 111 -5.11 -7.67 -12.20
N VAL A 112 -5.26 -6.36 -12.25
CA VAL A 112 -5.98 -5.67 -13.33
C VAL A 112 -5.10 -4.58 -13.90
N VAL A 113 -5.05 -4.48 -15.23
CA VAL A 113 -4.44 -3.37 -15.96
C VAL A 113 -5.48 -2.76 -16.88
N VAL A 114 -5.65 -1.45 -16.78
CA VAL A 114 -6.50 -0.67 -17.69
C VAL A 114 -5.62 0.04 -18.69
N VAL A 115 -5.92 -0.19 -19.95
CA VAL A 115 -5.20 0.36 -21.11
C VAL A 115 -6.07 1.44 -21.75
N ARG A 116 -5.51 2.63 -21.93
CA ARG A 116 -6.11 3.65 -22.79
C ARG A 116 -5.50 3.53 -24.19
N ALA A 117 -6.35 3.46 -25.20
CA ALA A 117 -5.92 3.34 -26.60
C ALA A 117 -6.94 4.00 -27.54
N VAL A 118 -6.48 4.83 -28.48
CA VAL A 118 -7.35 5.43 -29.49
C VAL A 118 -8.01 4.35 -30.37
N ASP A 119 -7.26 3.29 -30.71
CA ASP A 119 -7.77 2.08 -31.36
C ASP A 119 -7.61 0.87 -30.42
N PRO A 120 -8.65 0.52 -29.64
CA PRO A 120 -8.61 -0.62 -28.73
C PRO A 120 -8.37 -1.97 -29.43
N GLN A 121 -8.78 -2.12 -30.70
CA GLN A 121 -8.59 -3.38 -31.43
C GLN A 121 -7.15 -3.55 -31.84
N HIS A 122 -6.50 -2.49 -32.32
CA HIS A 122 -5.08 -2.48 -32.64
C HIS A 122 -4.23 -2.75 -31.40
N ALA A 123 -4.51 -2.06 -30.29
CA ALA A 123 -3.83 -2.30 -29.01
C ALA A 123 -3.99 -3.76 -28.54
N ALA A 124 -5.22 -4.31 -28.62
CA ALA A 124 -5.46 -5.71 -28.27
C ALA A 124 -4.73 -6.72 -29.16
N GLN A 125 -4.52 -6.40 -30.42
CA GLN A 125 -3.73 -7.24 -31.33
C GLN A 125 -2.25 -7.21 -30.94
N CYS A 126 -1.69 -6.01 -30.71
CA CYS A 126 -0.30 -5.83 -30.30
C CYS A 126 -0.03 -6.53 -28.96
N ILE A 127 -0.84 -6.30 -27.94
CA ILE A 127 -0.71 -6.96 -26.64
C ILE A 127 -0.79 -8.49 -26.78
N GLY A 128 -1.75 -8.99 -27.58
CA GLY A 128 -1.92 -10.41 -27.81
C GLY A 128 -0.75 -11.05 -28.57
N ALA A 129 0.06 -10.28 -29.29
CA ALA A 129 1.26 -10.74 -29.97
C ALA A 129 2.49 -10.85 -29.04
N LEU A 130 2.49 -10.14 -27.92
CA LEU A 130 3.56 -10.21 -26.90
C LEU A 130 3.48 -11.48 -26.05
N VAL A 131 2.30 -12.11 -25.98
CA VAL A 131 2.04 -13.22 -25.05
C VAL A 131 1.85 -14.51 -25.86
N PRO A 132 2.48 -15.63 -25.47
CA PRO A 132 2.23 -16.93 -26.09
C PRO A 132 0.74 -17.28 -26.08
N THR A 133 0.23 -17.85 -27.18
CA THR A 133 -1.20 -18.19 -27.32
C THR A 133 -1.69 -19.14 -26.20
N SER A 134 -0.81 -19.98 -25.65
CA SER A 134 -1.09 -20.86 -24.52
C SER A 134 -1.38 -20.14 -23.20
N GLU A 135 -0.98 -18.88 -23.09
CA GLU A 135 -1.14 -18.05 -21.90
C GLU A 135 -2.38 -17.13 -21.98
N VAL A 136 -3.10 -17.13 -23.11
CA VAL A 136 -4.36 -16.39 -23.27
C VAL A 136 -5.52 -17.24 -22.76
N LEU A 137 -6.07 -16.90 -21.59
CA LEU A 137 -7.17 -17.62 -20.96
C LEU A 137 -8.56 -17.14 -21.45
N HIS A 138 -8.65 -15.86 -21.78
CA HIS A 138 -9.88 -15.26 -22.34
C HIS A 138 -9.50 -14.06 -23.22
N ARG A 139 -10.29 -13.88 -24.32
CA ARG A 139 -10.08 -12.75 -25.23
C ARG A 139 -11.39 -12.28 -25.84
N THR A 140 -11.60 -10.98 -25.81
CA THR A 140 -12.59 -10.24 -26.61
C THR A 140 -11.91 -9.07 -27.33
N GLY A 141 -12.66 -8.25 -28.05
CA GLY A 141 -12.10 -7.08 -28.74
C GLY A 141 -11.48 -6.01 -27.81
N ARG A 142 -11.88 -5.97 -26.53
CA ARG A 142 -11.43 -4.94 -25.57
C ARG A 142 -10.99 -5.52 -24.22
N ARG A 143 -10.84 -6.84 -24.11
CA ARG A 143 -10.45 -7.51 -22.87
C ARG A 143 -9.67 -8.77 -23.13
N MET A 144 -8.63 -8.99 -22.34
CA MET A 144 -7.86 -10.24 -22.28
C MET A 144 -7.61 -10.63 -20.84
N ILE A 145 -7.71 -11.92 -20.54
CA ILE A 145 -7.17 -12.49 -19.30
C ILE A 145 -5.99 -13.33 -19.72
N LEU A 146 -4.83 -12.99 -19.17
CA LEU A 146 -3.54 -13.54 -19.52
C LEU A 146 -2.91 -14.24 -18.31
N GLN A 147 -2.22 -15.34 -18.54
CA GLN A 147 -1.37 -15.97 -17.55
C GLN A 147 0.04 -15.35 -17.65
N TYR A 148 0.51 -14.71 -16.59
CA TYR A 148 1.83 -14.07 -16.55
C TYR A 148 2.51 -14.33 -15.21
N GLU A 149 3.72 -14.88 -15.22
CA GLU A 149 4.49 -15.27 -14.01
C GLU A 149 3.69 -16.08 -12.98
N GLY A 150 2.76 -16.93 -13.44
CA GLY A 150 1.90 -17.74 -12.55
C GLY A 150 0.65 -17.03 -12.01
N TYR A 151 0.38 -15.79 -12.46
CA TYR A 151 -0.80 -15.00 -12.07
C TYR A 151 -1.74 -14.76 -13.26
N GLU A 152 -3.04 -14.71 -12.99
CA GLU A 152 -4.01 -14.21 -13.97
C GLU A 152 -4.03 -12.68 -13.93
N ILE A 153 -3.80 -12.02 -15.07
CA ILE A 153 -3.90 -10.57 -15.23
C ILE A 153 -5.06 -10.24 -16.17
N ASP A 154 -5.99 -9.44 -15.69
CA ASP A 154 -7.13 -8.93 -16.47
C ASP A 154 -6.74 -7.61 -17.14
N VAL A 155 -6.50 -7.65 -18.44
CA VAL A 155 -6.21 -6.47 -19.26
C VAL A 155 -7.50 -5.97 -19.90
N ARG A 156 -7.86 -4.72 -19.61
CA ARG A 156 -9.06 -4.06 -20.14
C ARG A 156 -8.69 -2.82 -20.91
N ILE A 157 -9.26 -2.64 -22.09
CA ILE A 157 -8.87 -1.61 -23.04
C ILE A 157 -10.07 -0.71 -23.33
N ALA A 158 -9.89 0.60 -23.21
CA ALA A 158 -10.89 1.60 -23.53
C ALA A 158 -10.33 2.71 -24.43
N PRO A 159 -11.18 3.28 -25.29
CA PRO A 159 -10.87 4.55 -25.95
C PRO A 159 -10.83 5.69 -24.91
N PRO A 160 -10.18 6.83 -25.25
CA PRO A 160 -9.99 7.94 -24.31
C PRO A 160 -11.27 8.47 -23.67
N ASP A 161 -12.37 8.52 -24.39
CA ASP A 161 -13.68 9.02 -23.94
C ASP A 161 -14.43 8.05 -22.99
N GLU A 162 -14.05 6.78 -22.93
CA GLU A 162 -14.63 5.76 -22.05
C GLU A 162 -13.70 5.40 -20.89
N HIS A 163 -12.42 5.83 -20.94
CA HIS A 163 -11.36 5.35 -20.06
C HIS A 163 -11.67 5.54 -18.57
N GLY A 164 -12.15 6.73 -18.16
CA GLY A 164 -12.48 7.00 -16.77
C GLY A 164 -13.59 6.12 -16.22
N SER A 165 -14.58 5.80 -17.05
CA SER A 165 -15.66 4.87 -16.68
C SER A 165 -15.16 3.44 -16.49
N LEU A 166 -14.28 2.98 -17.39
CA LEU A 166 -13.68 1.66 -17.29
C LEU A 166 -12.76 1.57 -16.07
N LEU A 167 -11.92 2.58 -15.86
CA LEU A 167 -11.00 2.65 -14.73
C LEU A 167 -11.74 2.60 -13.39
N LEU A 168 -12.83 3.37 -13.24
CA LEU A 168 -13.69 3.30 -12.06
C LEU A 168 -14.27 1.90 -11.86
N ALA A 169 -14.89 1.33 -12.91
CA ALA A 169 -15.54 0.02 -12.83
C ALA A 169 -14.57 -1.11 -12.45
N THR A 170 -13.32 -1.03 -12.94
CA THR A 170 -12.28 -2.02 -12.65
C THR A 170 -11.54 -1.78 -11.35
N THR A 171 -11.55 -0.54 -10.84
CA THR A 171 -10.93 -0.21 -9.55
C THR A 171 -11.80 -0.67 -8.37
N GLY A 172 -13.13 -0.56 -8.47
CA GLY A 172 -14.03 -0.98 -7.40
C GLY A 172 -13.99 -0.07 -6.16
N PRO A 173 -14.41 -0.55 -4.99
CA PRO A 173 -15.05 -1.86 -4.77
C PRO A 173 -16.43 -1.98 -5.45
N ALA A 174 -16.91 -3.20 -5.62
CA ALA A 174 -18.15 -3.47 -6.38
C ALA A 174 -19.38 -2.69 -5.87
N ALA A 175 -19.57 -2.63 -4.56
CA ALA A 175 -20.68 -1.89 -3.95
C ALA A 175 -20.62 -0.39 -4.25
N HIS A 176 -19.42 0.21 -4.23
CA HIS A 176 -19.20 1.61 -4.54
C HIS A 176 -19.51 1.91 -6.02
N VAL A 177 -19.03 1.07 -6.93
CA VAL A 177 -19.29 1.19 -8.36
C VAL A 177 -20.78 1.07 -8.67
N ALA A 178 -21.47 0.07 -8.08
CA ALA A 178 -22.90 -0.14 -8.26
C ALA A 178 -23.73 1.06 -7.77
N GLU A 179 -23.34 1.68 -6.66
CA GLU A 179 -24.03 2.88 -6.15
C GLU A 179 -23.85 4.10 -7.07
N LEU A 180 -22.66 4.30 -7.62
CA LEU A 180 -22.41 5.34 -8.61
C LEU A 180 -23.20 5.12 -9.89
N GLN A 181 -23.31 3.88 -10.35
CA GLN A 181 -24.08 3.54 -11.57
C GLN A 181 -25.57 3.78 -11.41
N LYS A 182 -26.15 3.53 -10.22
CA LYS A 182 -27.56 3.86 -9.94
C LYS A 182 -27.87 5.35 -10.08
N ARG A 183 -26.90 6.21 -9.76
CA ARG A 183 -27.04 7.69 -9.77
C ARG A 183 -26.81 8.29 -11.14
N ARG A 184 -26.19 7.54 -12.03
CA ARG A 184 -25.71 7.98 -13.31
C ARG A 184 -26.65 7.49 -14.42
N ALA A 185 -27.20 8.39 -15.23
CA ALA A 185 -27.65 8.00 -16.55
C ALA A 185 -26.44 7.44 -17.30
N ALA A 186 -26.56 6.28 -17.96
CA ALA A 186 -25.47 5.44 -18.54
C ALA A 186 -24.50 6.19 -19.48
N ARG A 187 -23.83 7.23 -18.98
CA ARG A 187 -22.91 8.08 -19.71
C ARG A 187 -21.47 7.64 -19.46
N LEU A 188 -20.77 7.28 -20.53
CA LEU A 188 -19.35 7.02 -20.53
C LEU A 188 -18.58 8.33 -20.31
N SER A 189 -17.40 8.27 -19.69
CA SER A 189 -16.62 9.44 -19.30
C SER A 189 -15.13 9.18 -19.46
N ALA A 190 -14.42 10.21 -19.89
CA ALA A 190 -12.98 10.19 -20.12
C ALA A 190 -12.18 10.09 -18.81
N SER A 191 -12.68 10.68 -17.74
CA SER A 191 -12.04 10.66 -16.42
C SER A 191 -12.98 10.15 -15.32
N GLU A 192 -12.41 9.64 -14.23
CA GLU A 192 -13.20 9.29 -13.04
C GLU A 192 -13.84 10.52 -12.41
N HIS A 193 -13.18 11.69 -12.44
CA HIS A 193 -13.77 12.95 -11.98
C HIS A 193 -15.09 13.27 -12.68
N ASP A 194 -15.16 13.08 -14.00
CA ASP A 194 -16.41 13.27 -14.76
C ASP A 194 -17.48 12.30 -14.32
N VAL A 195 -17.10 11.04 -14.02
CA VAL A 195 -18.04 10.04 -13.49
C VAL A 195 -18.68 10.51 -12.19
N TYR A 196 -17.88 10.99 -11.24
CA TYR A 196 -18.38 11.50 -9.96
C TYR A 196 -19.19 12.80 -10.15
N THR A 197 -18.73 13.70 -10.99
CA THR A 197 -19.46 14.93 -11.32
C THR A 197 -20.85 14.63 -11.90
N HIS A 198 -20.94 13.68 -12.82
CA HIS A 198 -22.24 13.24 -13.39
C HIS A 198 -23.13 12.56 -12.36
N ALA A 199 -22.58 11.97 -11.30
CA ALA A 199 -23.33 11.42 -10.19
C ALA A 199 -23.70 12.46 -9.11
N GLY A 200 -23.28 13.72 -9.26
CA GLY A 200 -23.49 14.78 -8.28
C GLY A 200 -22.65 14.63 -7.02
N LEU A 201 -21.46 14.07 -7.15
CA LEU A 201 -20.56 13.74 -6.03
C LEU A 201 -19.17 14.38 -6.22
N THR A 202 -18.50 14.67 -5.11
CA THR A 202 -17.07 14.98 -5.09
C THR A 202 -16.27 13.71 -5.37
N TYR A 203 -15.20 13.85 -6.16
CA TYR A 203 -14.31 12.73 -6.47
C TYR A 203 -13.70 12.09 -5.21
N LEU A 204 -13.70 10.77 -5.17
CA LEU A 204 -13.04 9.98 -4.13
C LEU A 204 -11.80 9.30 -4.70
N PRO A 205 -10.63 9.53 -4.09
CA PRO A 205 -9.43 8.76 -4.39
C PRO A 205 -9.67 7.25 -4.22
N PRO A 206 -9.06 6.40 -5.07
CA PRO A 206 -9.26 4.96 -5.02
C PRO A 206 -9.11 4.35 -3.62
N GLU A 207 -8.09 4.77 -2.89
CA GLU A 207 -7.71 4.25 -1.58
C GLU A 207 -8.79 4.46 -0.51
N THR A 208 -9.69 5.43 -0.71
CA THR A 208 -10.73 5.79 0.29
C THR A 208 -12.08 5.12 0.03
N ARG A 209 -12.26 4.45 -1.12
CA ARG A 209 -13.57 3.95 -1.60
C ARG A 209 -14.14 2.80 -0.77
N ASP A 210 -13.30 2.11 0.01
CA ASP A 210 -13.72 1.03 0.91
C ASP A 210 -14.26 1.54 2.26
N ALA A 211 -14.03 2.82 2.59
CA ALA A 211 -14.47 3.38 3.85
C ALA A 211 -16.01 3.49 3.91
N ALA A 212 -16.58 3.11 5.06
CA ALA A 212 -18.04 3.07 5.24
C ALA A 212 -18.71 4.45 5.03
N ASP A 213 -18.01 5.54 5.36
CA ASP A 213 -18.47 6.92 5.22
C ASP A 213 -18.04 7.61 3.91
N ALA A 214 -17.38 6.90 3.00
CA ALA A 214 -16.80 7.46 1.79
C ALA A 214 -17.83 8.22 0.94
N LEU A 215 -18.97 7.59 0.64
CA LEU A 215 -20.02 8.21 -0.17
C LEU A 215 -20.70 9.40 0.52
N ASP A 216 -20.81 9.39 1.85
CA ASP A 216 -21.36 10.51 2.60
C ASP A 216 -20.43 11.72 2.56
N ARG A 217 -19.13 11.49 2.65
CA ARG A 217 -18.11 12.54 2.42
C ARG A 217 -18.15 13.09 1.00
N ALA A 218 -18.31 12.22 0.00
CA ALA A 218 -18.46 12.65 -1.39
C ALA A 218 -19.72 13.51 -1.61
N ARG A 219 -20.84 13.17 -0.94
CA ARG A 219 -22.10 13.94 -0.99
C ARG A 219 -21.98 15.31 -0.33
N SER A 220 -21.31 15.37 0.82
CA SER A 220 -21.14 16.63 1.61
C SER A 220 -20.00 17.50 1.11
N GLY A 221 -19.20 17.04 0.15
CA GLY A 221 -18.00 17.75 -0.28
C GLY A 221 -16.86 17.78 0.74
N SER A 222 -16.91 16.92 1.78
CA SER A 222 -15.92 16.87 2.86
C SER A 222 -14.77 15.89 2.62
N VAL A 223 -14.36 15.75 1.34
CA VAL A 223 -13.20 14.95 0.95
C VAL A 223 -11.93 15.80 1.13
N PRO A 224 -11.03 15.46 2.06
CA PRO A 224 -9.83 16.24 2.29
C PRO A 224 -8.79 16.02 1.18
N ARG A 225 -7.80 16.91 1.10
CA ARG A 225 -6.60 16.68 0.29
C ARG A 225 -5.73 15.63 1.00
N LEU A 226 -5.65 14.44 0.45
CA LEU A 226 -4.81 13.37 0.99
C LEU A 226 -3.34 13.60 0.68
N VAL A 227 -2.48 13.06 1.54
CA VAL A 227 -1.04 13.02 1.31
C VAL A 227 -0.72 12.31 0.00
N THR A 228 0.29 12.80 -0.72
CA THR A 228 0.79 12.21 -1.97
C THR A 228 2.28 11.90 -1.87
N ARG A 229 2.82 11.14 -2.84
CA ARG A 229 4.25 10.84 -2.90
C ARG A 229 5.11 12.11 -3.02
N GLU A 230 4.61 13.11 -3.73
CA GLU A 230 5.27 14.40 -3.95
C GLU A 230 5.31 15.29 -2.70
N ASP A 231 4.45 15.02 -1.71
CA ASP A 231 4.47 15.73 -0.43
C ASP A 231 5.64 15.26 0.46
N ILE A 232 6.14 14.04 0.25
CA ILE A 232 7.19 13.43 1.08
C ILE A 232 8.54 14.07 0.75
N ARG A 233 9.17 14.67 1.75
CA ARG A 233 10.44 15.40 1.64
C ARG A 233 11.63 14.61 2.17
N GLY A 234 11.40 13.52 2.89
CA GLY A 234 12.44 12.67 3.43
C GLY A 234 11.91 11.36 3.96
N ASP A 235 12.82 10.50 4.40
CA ASP A 235 12.54 9.18 4.96
C ASP A 235 13.33 9.04 6.28
N LEU A 236 12.64 8.71 7.36
CA LEU A 236 13.22 8.73 8.71
C LEU A 236 13.46 7.32 9.28
N HIS A 237 13.27 6.26 8.47
CA HIS A 237 13.50 4.88 8.88
C HIS A 237 14.09 4.05 7.74
N MET A 238 15.40 3.75 7.85
CA MET A 238 16.10 2.87 6.90
C MET A 238 17.33 2.21 7.49
N HIS A 239 17.67 1.05 6.94
CA HIS A 239 18.72 0.16 7.41
C HIS A 239 19.76 -0.07 6.31
N PRO A 240 20.93 0.60 6.38
CA PRO A 240 22.08 0.20 5.60
C PRO A 240 22.75 -1.08 6.15
N SER A 241 23.90 -1.42 5.59
CA SER A 241 24.58 -2.68 5.89
C SER A 241 25.26 -2.75 7.28
N TYR A 242 24.99 -1.82 8.17
CA TYR A 242 25.43 -1.89 9.57
C TYR A 242 24.61 -2.89 10.38
N SER A 243 23.31 -2.94 10.16
CA SER A 243 22.44 -4.01 10.67
C SER A 243 22.08 -5.02 9.57
N ASP A 244 20.82 -5.32 9.35
CA ASP A 244 20.36 -6.33 8.40
C ASP A 244 20.04 -5.79 7.01
N GLY A 245 20.27 -4.51 6.79
CA GLY A 245 20.28 -3.92 5.46
C GLY A 245 21.35 -4.52 4.54
N ARG A 246 21.15 -4.43 3.24
CA ARG A 246 21.99 -5.11 2.26
C ARG A 246 22.88 -4.17 1.45
N ASP A 247 22.55 -2.89 1.42
CA ASP A 247 23.31 -1.90 0.68
C ASP A 247 24.13 -1.01 1.64
N PRO A 248 25.33 -0.58 1.23
CA PRO A 248 26.11 0.39 1.99
C PRO A 248 25.35 1.70 2.22
N LEU A 249 25.62 2.39 3.33
CA LEU A 249 25.04 3.67 3.70
C LEU A 249 25.07 4.68 2.53
N ARG A 250 26.20 4.83 1.87
CA ARG A 250 26.35 5.72 0.71
C ARG A 250 25.36 5.40 -0.42
N HIS A 251 25.07 4.12 -0.69
CA HIS A 251 24.12 3.74 -1.74
C HIS A 251 22.69 4.11 -1.36
N MET A 252 22.30 3.97 -0.08
CA MET A 252 21.00 4.41 0.43
C MET A 252 20.85 5.94 0.27
N VAL A 253 21.87 6.71 0.64
CA VAL A 253 21.91 8.18 0.48
C VAL A 253 21.75 8.61 -0.98
N ILE A 254 22.51 7.99 -1.90
CA ILE A 254 22.44 8.31 -3.33
C ILE A 254 21.04 8.00 -3.90
N ALA A 255 20.45 6.86 -3.50
CA ALA A 255 19.10 6.49 -3.93
C ALA A 255 18.07 7.50 -3.43
N ALA A 256 18.11 7.88 -2.15
CA ALA A 256 17.21 8.87 -1.58
C ALA A 256 17.35 10.25 -2.26
N ARG A 257 18.58 10.67 -2.53
CA ARG A 257 18.88 11.90 -3.28
C ARG A 257 18.28 11.87 -4.69
N SER A 258 18.39 10.74 -5.38
CA SER A 258 17.84 10.59 -6.74
C SER A 258 16.31 10.67 -6.77
N LEU A 259 15.65 10.41 -5.65
CA LEU A 259 14.21 10.55 -5.45
C LEU A 259 13.79 11.98 -5.05
N GLY A 260 14.76 12.90 -4.91
CA GLY A 260 14.51 14.29 -4.55
C GLY A 260 14.27 14.54 -3.06
N TYR A 261 14.67 13.62 -2.19
CA TYR A 261 14.58 13.83 -0.74
C TYR A 261 15.54 14.90 -0.27
N GLU A 262 15.11 15.72 0.68
CA GLU A 262 15.90 16.79 1.31
C GLU A 262 16.69 16.26 2.51
N TYR A 263 16.14 15.24 3.18
CA TYR A 263 16.73 14.60 4.37
C TYR A 263 16.36 13.14 4.46
N ILE A 264 17.22 12.40 5.16
CA ILE A 264 16.97 11.00 5.55
C ILE A 264 17.49 10.79 6.96
N ALA A 265 17.04 9.71 7.63
CA ALA A 265 17.65 9.21 8.84
C ALA A 265 18.20 7.79 8.62
N ILE A 266 19.38 7.53 9.18
CA ILE A 266 19.97 6.19 9.27
C ILE A 266 19.63 5.65 10.65
N THR A 267 18.97 4.50 10.73
CA THR A 267 18.30 4.03 11.95
C THR A 267 18.44 2.52 12.13
N ASP A 268 19.67 2.01 11.99
CA ASP A 268 19.96 0.58 12.16
C ASP A 268 19.53 0.04 13.52
N HIS A 269 19.25 -1.27 13.59
CA HIS A 269 18.76 -1.97 14.79
C HIS A 269 19.77 -1.98 15.94
N SER A 270 19.30 -1.73 17.17
CA SER A 270 20.07 -1.86 18.40
C SER A 270 20.51 -3.30 18.70
N GLU A 271 21.45 -3.48 19.60
CA GLU A 271 22.23 -4.71 19.80
C GLU A 271 21.38 -5.95 20.09
N HIS A 272 20.29 -5.82 20.85
CA HIS A 272 19.44 -6.94 21.24
C HIS A 272 18.14 -7.04 20.42
N ALA A 273 18.00 -6.27 19.36
CA ALA A 273 16.83 -6.32 18.49
C ALA A 273 16.67 -7.73 17.88
N ALA A 274 15.40 -8.14 17.69
CA ALA A 274 15.08 -9.41 17.05
C ALA A 274 15.24 -9.38 15.51
N ALA A 275 16.33 -8.75 15.04
CA ALA A 275 16.71 -8.66 13.65
C ALA A 275 17.73 -9.74 13.27
N SER A 276 17.97 -9.94 11.99
CA SER A 276 18.94 -10.93 11.50
C SER A 276 20.38 -10.54 11.76
N ARG A 277 20.64 -9.26 11.92
CA ARG A 277 21.91 -8.65 12.32
C ARG A 277 21.62 -7.30 12.98
N THR A 278 22.40 -6.94 13.98
CA THR A 278 22.25 -5.75 14.82
C THR A 278 23.59 -5.03 14.92
N LEU A 279 23.61 -3.79 15.36
CA LEU A 279 24.84 -3.03 15.58
C LEU A 279 25.19 -2.93 17.06
N THR A 280 26.48 -2.98 17.35
CA THR A 280 27.03 -2.67 18.68
C THR A 280 27.21 -1.17 18.85
N LEU A 281 27.50 -0.70 20.08
CA LEU A 281 27.84 0.71 20.32
C LEU A 281 29.09 1.15 19.54
N ASP A 282 30.06 0.25 19.33
CA ASP A 282 31.26 0.52 18.53
C ASP A 282 30.88 0.63 17.02
N ASP A 283 29.92 -0.15 16.56
CA ASP A 283 29.39 -0.02 15.20
C ASP A 283 28.68 1.32 15.01
N LEU A 284 27.89 1.75 16.00
CA LEU A 284 27.20 3.04 15.98
C LEU A 284 28.18 4.21 15.90
N ALA A 285 29.29 4.13 16.63
CA ALA A 285 30.36 5.14 16.54
C ALA A 285 31.01 5.17 15.15
N ARG A 286 31.33 4.00 14.58
CA ARG A 286 31.90 3.91 13.21
C ARG A 286 30.89 4.39 12.15
N GLN A 287 29.60 4.15 12.36
CA GLN A 287 28.54 4.66 11.49
C GLN A 287 28.49 6.19 11.51
N SER A 288 28.68 6.81 12.70
CA SER A 288 28.76 8.26 12.82
C SER A 288 29.92 8.86 12.00
N ASP A 289 31.08 8.20 12.00
CA ASP A 289 32.24 8.63 11.20
C ASP A 289 31.95 8.53 9.70
N GLU A 290 31.37 7.39 9.24
CA GLU A 290 30.95 7.22 7.83
C GLU A 290 29.89 8.24 7.41
N ILE A 291 28.90 8.52 8.27
CA ILE A 291 27.91 9.56 8.02
C ILE A 291 28.57 10.92 7.82
N ALA A 292 29.58 11.25 8.64
CA ALA A 292 30.30 12.52 8.50
C ALA A 292 31.06 12.61 7.15
N GLU A 293 31.66 11.51 6.71
CA GLU A 293 32.33 11.42 5.40
C GLU A 293 31.32 11.59 4.26
N VAL A 294 30.18 10.88 4.32
CA VAL A 294 29.15 10.94 3.27
C VAL A 294 28.49 12.33 3.24
N ARG A 295 28.27 12.97 4.40
CA ARG A 295 27.77 14.37 4.46
C ARG A 295 28.69 15.34 3.71
N ALA A 296 30.00 15.14 3.78
CA ALA A 296 30.97 15.98 3.05
C ALA A 296 30.88 15.80 1.53
N ASP A 297 30.58 14.58 1.08
CA ASP A 297 30.49 14.23 -0.34
C ASP A 297 29.11 14.58 -0.97
N VAL A 298 28.06 14.66 -0.16
CA VAL A 298 26.68 14.91 -0.59
C VAL A 298 26.10 16.08 0.21
N PRO A 299 26.62 17.31 0.04
CA PRO A 299 26.26 18.46 0.86
C PRO A 299 24.84 19.00 0.65
N ASP A 300 24.17 18.60 -0.39
CA ASP A 300 22.80 18.97 -0.75
C ASP A 300 21.73 18.04 -0.12
N MET A 301 22.16 17.02 0.65
CA MET A 301 21.27 16.16 1.42
C MET A 301 21.62 16.19 2.91
N THR A 302 20.61 16.33 3.76
CA THR A 302 20.81 16.16 5.21
C THR A 302 20.61 14.70 5.59
N ILE A 303 21.63 14.12 6.23
CA ILE A 303 21.59 12.78 6.79
C ILE A 303 21.48 12.94 8.31
N LEU A 304 20.39 12.48 8.90
CA LEU A 304 20.24 12.39 10.36
C LEU A 304 20.83 11.06 10.83
N HIS A 305 21.57 11.09 11.95
CA HIS A 305 22.07 9.90 12.61
C HIS A 305 21.09 9.48 13.69
N GLY A 306 20.55 8.28 13.61
CA GLY A 306 19.56 7.74 14.54
C GLY A 306 19.79 6.28 14.85
N ILE A 307 18.81 5.68 15.50
CA ILE A 307 18.79 4.25 15.85
C ILE A 307 17.33 3.78 15.91
N GLU A 308 17.07 2.55 15.50
CA GLU A 308 15.87 1.82 15.89
C GLU A 308 16.19 0.97 17.11
N VAL A 309 15.77 1.46 18.29
CA VAL A 309 16.03 0.83 19.58
C VAL A 309 14.89 -0.07 20.01
N ASP A 310 15.19 -1.29 20.45
CA ASP A 310 14.19 -2.19 21.01
C ASP A 310 13.67 -1.71 22.36
N ILE A 311 12.35 -1.82 22.55
CA ILE A 311 11.68 -1.66 23.85
C ILE A 311 11.77 -3.00 24.58
N LEU A 312 12.60 -3.10 25.60
CA LEU A 312 12.87 -4.31 26.35
C LEU A 312 11.62 -4.80 27.14
N PRO A 313 11.60 -6.06 27.64
CA PRO A 313 10.46 -6.63 28.35
C PRO A 313 9.98 -5.86 29.60
N ASP A 314 10.83 -5.07 30.23
CA ASP A 314 10.52 -4.19 31.36
C ASP A 314 10.11 -2.77 30.92
N GLY A 315 10.16 -2.50 29.60
CA GLY A 315 9.86 -1.21 28.98
C GLY A 315 11.01 -0.22 29.01
N SER A 316 12.24 -0.62 29.39
CA SER A 316 13.45 0.18 29.16
C SER A 316 13.87 0.08 27.70
N LEU A 317 14.74 0.99 27.25
CA LEU A 317 15.29 0.97 25.91
C LEU A 317 16.58 0.16 25.86
N ASP A 318 16.83 -0.53 24.75
CA ASP A 318 18.05 -1.32 24.51
C ASP A 318 19.25 -0.44 24.13
N CYS A 319 19.40 0.68 24.81
CA CYS A 319 20.53 1.58 24.63
C CYS A 319 20.59 2.56 25.80
N PRO A 320 21.80 2.89 26.31
CA PRO A 320 21.94 3.91 27.37
C PRO A 320 21.51 5.29 26.91
N ASP A 321 20.84 6.05 27.79
CA ASP A 321 20.37 7.41 27.49
C ASP A 321 21.50 8.32 26.99
N SER A 322 22.72 8.19 27.57
CA SER A 322 23.89 8.98 27.14
C SER A 322 24.28 8.76 25.68
N VAL A 323 23.94 7.60 25.09
CA VAL A 323 24.14 7.32 23.68
C VAL A 323 22.98 7.90 22.88
N LEU A 324 21.74 7.68 23.33
CA LEU A 324 20.54 8.21 22.67
C LEU A 324 20.54 9.73 22.57
N GLU A 325 21.07 10.44 23.60
CA GLU A 325 21.23 11.90 23.61
C GLU A 325 22.19 12.43 22.52
N SER A 326 23.09 11.59 22.03
CA SER A 326 24.03 11.96 20.96
C SER A 326 23.45 11.83 19.54
N LEU A 327 22.26 11.25 19.41
CA LEU A 327 21.61 10.98 18.13
C LEU A 327 20.62 12.08 17.73
N ASP A 328 20.48 12.29 16.43
CA ASP A 328 19.51 13.25 15.87
C ASP A 328 18.07 12.78 16.05
N ILE A 329 17.82 11.46 16.02
CA ILE A 329 16.48 10.84 16.11
C ILE A 329 16.55 9.44 16.73
N VAL A 330 15.60 9.11 17.58
CA VAL A 330 15.44 7.78 18.20
C VAL A 330 14.06 7.21 17.84
N LEU A 331 14.09 6.09 17.15
CA LEU A 331 12.92 5.27 16.87
C LEU A 331 12.87 4.13 17.89
N ALA A 332 11.68 3.82 18.42
CA ALA A 332 11.53 2.73 19.38
C ALA A 332 10.53 1.68 18.86
N SER A 333 10.91 0.41 18.94
CA SER A 333 10.18 -0.70 18.35
C SER A 333 9.86 -1.82 19.34
N LEU A 334 8.78 -2.53 19.07
CA LEU A 334 8.38 -3.76 19.75
C LEU A 334 8.58 -4.95 18.82
N HIS A 335 9.70 -5.67 18.92
CA HIS A 335 9.99 -6.86 18.11
C HIS A 335 9.65 -8.18 18.83
N ASP A 336 8.50 -8.24 19.47
CA ASP A 336 8.08 -9.45 20.16
C ASP A 336 7.46 -10.50 19.24
N SER A 337 7.68 -11.76 19.57
CA SER A 337 7.00 -12.88 18.88
C SER A 337 5.50 -12.91 19.21
N ALA A 338 4.70 -13.65 18.43
CA ALA A 338 3.27 -13.79 18.65
C ALA A 338 2.91 -14.38 20.02
N GLY A 339 1.77 -13.99 20.57
CA GLY A 339 1.19 -14.60 21.79
C GLY A 339 1.45 -13.82 23.07
N HIS A 340 1.88 -12.56 23.00
CA HIS A 340 2.09 -11.73 24.19
C HIS A 340 0.79 -11.14 24.75
N ASP A 341 0.79 -10.91 26.08
CA ASP A 341 -0.28 -10.19 26.77
C ASP A 341 -0.33 -8.74 26.29
N GLY A 342 -1.45 -8.37 25.66
CA GLY A 342 -1.68 -7.03 25.13
C GLY A 342 -1.54 -5.92 26.19
N ARG A 343 -1.93 -6.16 27.45
CA ARG A 343 -1.73 -5.21 28.54
C ARG A 343 -0.26 -4.95 28.82
N ARG A 344 0.57 -6.00 28.78
CA ARG A 344 2.00 -5.87 28.99
C ARG A 344 2.65 -5.12 27.83
N LEU A 345 2.27 -5.40 26.59
CA LEU A 345 2.75 -4.68 25.41
C LEU A 345 2.33 -3.20 25.45
N THR A 346 1.07 -2.91 25.80
CA THR A 346 0.59 -1.54 25.98
C THR A 346 1.47 -0.79 26.99
N LYS A 347 1.70 -1.38 28.18
CA LYS A 347 2.53 -0.75 29.21
C LYS A 347 3.96 -0.47 28.76
N ARG A 348 4.58 -1.39 28.00
CA ARG A 348 5.93 -1.19 27.45
C ARG A 348 5.94 -0.06 26.43
N CYS A 349 4.97 -0.05 25.50
CA CYS A 349 4.83 0.99 24.50
C CYS A 349 4.63 2.37 25.14
N LEU A 350 3.73 2.49 26.12
CA LEU A 350 3.48 3.74 26.85
C LEU A 350 4.77 4.24 27.53
N LYS A 351 5.55 3.35 28.19
CA LYS A 351 6.80 3.75 28.81
C LYS A 351 7.82 4.32 27.80
N ALA A 352 7.89 3.73 26.59
CA ALA A 352 8.72 4.28 25.51
C ALA A 352 8.18 5.62 24.98
N ILE A 353 6.87 5.74 24.81
CA ILE A 353 6.22 7.00 24.41
C ILE A 353 6.49 8.13 25.41
N GLU A 354 6.51 7.83 26.70
CA GLU A 354 6.82 8.79 27.77
C GLU A 354 8.32 9.15 27.86
N HIS A 355 9.19 8.33 27.25
CA HIS A 355 10.64 8.57 27.31
C HIS A 355 11.04 9.83 26.53
N PRO A 356 11.80 10.78 27.14
CA PRO A 356 12.06 12.09 26.54
C PRO A 356 12.87 12.03 25.22
N LEU A 357 13.66 11.00 25.02
CA LEU A 357 14.51 10.86 23.83
C LEU A 357 13.82 10.11 22.66
N VAL A 358 12.72 9.37 22.90
CA VAL A 358 12.02 8.63 21.84
C VAL A 358 11.20 9.57 20.98
N SER A 359 11.50 9.65 19.71
CA SER A 359 10.84 10.54 18.74
C SER A 359 9.67 9.88 18.03
N VAL A 360 9.82 8.58 17.72
CA VAL A 360 8.85 7.79 16.92
C VAL A 360 8.69 6.41 17.53
N ILE A 361 7.48 5.87 17.53
CA ILE A 361 7.24 4.43 17.69
C ILE A 361 7.07 3.83 16.30
N THR A 362 7.97 2.91 15.91
CA THR A 362 7.96 2.27 14.60
C THR A 362 7.01 1.09 14.55
N HIS A 363 6.40 0.84 13.38
CA HIS A 363 5.47 -0.29 13.11
C HIS A 363 4.74 -0.77 14.39
N PRO A 364 3.94 0.11 15.04
CA PRO A 364 3.48 -0.07 16.43
C PRO A 364 2.66 -1.35 16.66
N ALA A 365 1.95 -1.83 15.63
CA ALA A 365 1.17 -3.04 15.75
C ALA A 365 1.99 -4.31 15.50
N ASN A 366 3.17 -4.19 14.90
CA ASN A 366 4.01 -5.31 14.46
C ASN A 366 3.18 -6.37 13.71
N GLN A 367 2.28 -5.90 12.82
CA GLN A 367 1.50 -6.80 11.98
C GLN A 367 2.39 -7.43 10.91
N ILE A 368 1.99 -8.62 10.43
CA ILE A 368 2.55 -9.22 9.23
C ILE A 368 1.40 -9.53 8.30
N VAL A 369 1.33 -8.77 7.21
CA VAL A 369 0.23 -8.84 6.24
C VAL A 369 -0.02 -10.28 5.79
N GLY A 370 -1.26 -10.72 5.91
CA GLY A 370 -1.69 -12.07 5.55
C GLY A 370 -1.22 -13.20 6.49
N ARG A 371 -0.50 -12.88 7.58
CA ARG A 371 0.00 -13.88 8.54
C ARG A 371 -0.36 -13.57 10.00
N ARG A 372 -0.20 -12.32 10.42
CA ARG A 372 -0.42 -11.89 11.81
C ARG A 372 -1.12 -10.53 11.81
N SER A 373 -2.23 -10.43 12.51
CA SER A 373 -3.07 -9.21 12.60
C SER A 373 -2.44 -8.06 13.40
N GLY A 374 -1.30 -8.27 14.00
CA GLY A 374 -0.66 -7.33 14.90
C GLY A 374 -1.03 -7.56 16.38
N TYR A 375 -0.43 -6.74 17.24
CA TYR A 375 -0.62 -6.82 18.68
C TYR A 375 -2.03 -6.36 19.08
N ASP A 376 -2.59 -7.01 20.09
CA ASP A 376 -3.85 -6.61 20.72
C ASP A 376 -3.55 -5.67 21.91
N MET A 377 -3.21 -4.41 21.59
CA MET A 377 -2.88 -3.37 22.56
C MET A 377 -4.05 -2.40 22.74
N ASP A 378 -4.01 -1.62 23.84
CA ASP A 378 -4.90 -0.47 24.03
C ASP A 378 -4.41 0.73 23.18
N TYR A 379 -4.84 0.75 21.91
CA TYR A 379 -4.45 1.81 20.99
C TYR A 379 -4.99 3.17 21.36
N HIS A 380 -6.11 3.25 22.10
CA HIS A 380 -6.63 4.53 22.57
C HIS A 380 -5.65 5.19 23.55
N ALA A 381 -5.19 4.43 24.55
CA ALA A 381 -4.18 4.91 25.49
C ALA A 381 -2.85 5.28 24.79
N ILE A 382 -2.45 4.51 23.77
CA ILE A 382 -1.24 4.80 22.98
C ILE A 382 -1.42 6.12 22.21
N TYR A 383 -2.56 6.35 21.56
CA TYR A 383 -2.80 7.59 20.83
C TYR A 383 -2.86 8.81 21.75
N GLU A 384 -3.52 8.72 22.89
CA GLU A 384 -3.55 9.78 23.89
C GLU A 384 -2.14 10.16 24.36
N ALA A 385 -1.35 9.16 24.79
CA ALA A 385 0.01 9.39 25.24
C ALA A 385 0.91 9.96 24.14
N ALA A 386 0.80 9.46 22.91
CA ALA A 386 1.58 9.94 21.77
C ALA A 386 1.24 11.40 21.40
N ALA A 387 -0.04 11.77 21.43
CA ALA A 387 -0.49 13.14 21.20
C ALA A 387 -0.02 14.10 22.32
N GLU A 388 -0.10 13.66 23.58
CA GLU A 388 0.33 14.46 24.74
C GLU A 388 1.85 14.67 24.77
N THR A 389 2.63 13.61 24.51
CA THR A 389 4.10 13.70 24.56
C THR A 389 4.71 14.30 23.30
N GLY A 390 3.97 14.31 22.20
CA GLY A 390 4.49 14.69 20.88
C GLY A 390 5.35 13.61 20.25
N THR A 391 5.13 12.33 20.60
CA THR A 391 5.77 11.19 19.92
C THR A 391 5.01 10.90 18.62
N ALA A 392 5.73 10.72 17.51
CA ALA A 392 5.09 10.30 16.27
C ALA A 392 4.81 8.79 16.26
N LEU A 393 3.80 8.37 15.52
CA LEU A 393 3.56 6.96 15.19
C LEU A 393 3.84 6.72 13.71
N GLU A 394 4.52 5.64 13.41
CA GLU A 394 4.91 5.31 12.05
C GLU A 394 3.77 4.68 11.24
N ILE A 395 3.78 4.97 9.94
CA ILE A 395 3.10 4.22 8.88
C ILE A 395 4.22 3.64 8.01
N ASP A 396 4.65 2.44 8.36
CA ASP A 396 5.70 1.71 7.66
C ASP A 396 5.22 1.22 6.29
N GLY A 397 6.00 1.52 5.27
CA GLY A 397 5.77 1.13 3.88
C GLY A 397 6.36 -0.22 3.48
N ALA A 398 7.04 -0.93 4.38
CA ALA A 398 7.55 -2.26 4.09
C ALA A 398 6.40 -3.23 3.75
N PRO A 399 6.47 -3.96 2.62
CA PRO A 399 5.33 -4.73 2.11
C PRO A 399 4.91 -5.89 3.01
N ALA A 400 5.74 -6.28 3.96
CA ALA A 400 5.41 -7.29 4.96
C ALA A 400 4.59 -6.71 6.11
N HIS A 401 4.73 -5.43 6.40
CA HIS A 401 4.15 -4.76 7.57
C HIS A 401 2.96 -3.88 7.20
N LEU A 402 3.17 -2.79 6.44
CA LEU A 402 2.16 -1.75 6.15
C LEU A 402 1.47 -1.30 7.47
N ASP A 403 2.27 -0.87 8.42
CA ASP A 403 1.93 -0.65 9.83
C ASP A 403 2.33 0.76 10.31
N LEU A 404 1.44 1.60 10.76
CA LEU A 404 0.02 1.38 11.05
C LEU A 404 -0.81 1.08 9.80
N SER A 405 -1.84 0.23 9.96
CA SER A 405 -2.86 0.10 8.92
C SER A 405 -3.61 1.41 8.67
N GLY A 406 -4.25 1.55 7.50
CA GLY A 406 -5.02 2.76 7.19
C GLY A 406 -6.10 3.08 8.24
N GLU A 407 -6.78 2.08 8.78
CA GLU A 407 -7.79 2.26 9.84
C GLU A 407 -7.16 2.85 11.12
N ARG A 408 -6.05 2.27 11.59
CA ARG A 408 -5.32 2.74 12.77
C ARG A 408 -4.70 4.11 12.56
N ALA A 409 -4.17 4.39 11.36
CA ALA A 409 -3.65 5.71 11.01
C ALA A 409 -4.76 6.79 11.08
N ARG A 410 -5.98 6.45 10.64
CA ARG A 410 -7.15 7.34 10.74
C ARG A 410 -7.51 7.63 12.19
N GLU A 411 -7.51 6.62 13.05
CA GLU A 411 -7.78 6.76 14.49
C GLU A 411 -6.71 7.61 15.18
N ALA A 412 -5.43 7.34 14.92
CA ALA A 412 -4.31 8.08 15.48
C ALA A 412 -4.38 9.57 15.12
N VAL A 413 -4.61 9.90 13.85
CA VAL A 413 -4.75 11.28 13.36
C VAL A 413 -5.98 11.96 13.99
N ALA A 414 -7.10 11.25 14.14
CA ALA A 414 -8.30 11.77 14.79
C ALA A 414 -8.06 12.09 16.28
N ALA A 415 -7.17 11.36 16.95
CA ALA A 415 -6.72 11.60 18.33
C ALA A 415 -5.65 12.73 18.43
N GLY A 416 -5.23 13.33 17.32
CA GLY A 416 -4.25 14.42 17.29
C GLY A 416 -2.79 13.99 17.20
N VAL A 417 -2.52 12.70 16.94
CA VAL A 417 -1.16 12.18 16.79
C VAL A 417 -0.55 12.67 15.48
N THR A 418 0.71 13.10 15.52
CA THR A 418 1.53 13.27 14.31
C THR A 418 1.98 11.89 13.84
N VAL A 419 1.75 11.56 12.56
CA VAL A 419 2.26 10.34 11.97
C VAL A 419 3.52 10.62 11.14
N VAL A 420 4.32 9.60 10.88
CA VAL A 420 5.43 9.64 9.92
C VAL A 420 5.24 8.50 8.93
N ILE A 421 5.55 8.72 7.66
CA ILE A 421 5.46 7.69 6.62
C ILE A 421 6.87 7.33 6.22
N ASP A 422 7.32 6.15 6.60
CA ASP A 422 8.68 5.73 6.36
C ASP A 422 8.72 4.43 5.53
N SER A 423 9.88 4.16 4.96
CA SER A 423 10.03 3.00 4.08
C SER A 423 10.43 1.72 4.80
N ASP A 424 11.09 1.82 5.96
CA ASP A 424 11.77 0.70 6.62
C ASP A 424 12.67 -0.07 5.62
N CYS A 425 13.45 0.71 4.86
CA CYS A 425 14.11 0.20 3.68
C CYS A 425 15.46 -0.43 3.98
N HIS A 426 15.62 -1.68 3.56
CA HIS A 426 16.84 -2.47 3.71
C HIS A 426 17.64 -2.58 2.40
N ARG A 427 17.18 -1.92 1.31
CA ARG A 427 17.80 -1.92 -0.01
C ARG A 427 17.49 -0.66 -0.78
N ALA A 428 18.51 0.00 -1.30
CA ALA A 428 18.37 1.21 -2.09
C ALA A 428 17.33 1.12 -3.24
N PRO A 429 17.27 0.05 -4.05
CA PRO A 429 16.28 -0.06 -5.12
C PRO A 429 14.82 -0.23 -4.64
N ALA A 430 14.58 -0.54 -3.36
CA ALA A 430 13.24 -0.72 -2.83
C ALA A 430 12.63 0.56 -2.24
N LEU A 431 13.42 1.59 -2.03
CA LEU A 431 13.08 2.82 -1.32
C LEU A 431 11.80 3.48 -1.86
N ASP A 432 11.74 3.81 -3.15
CA ASP A 432 10.57 4.47 -3.74
C ASP A 432 9.31 3.59 -3.70
N ARG A 433 9.48 2.29 -3.95
CA ARG A 433 8.36 1.33 -3.91
C ARG A 433 7.75 1.22 -2.51
N GLN A 434 8.58 1.13 -1.46
CA GLN A 434 8.10 1.04 -0.08
C GLN A 434 7.45 2.35 0.36
N MET A 435 8.05 3.50 0.05
CA MET A 435 7.42 4.80 0.29
C MET A 435 6.07 4.94 -0.42
N ARG A 436 5.95 4.48 -1.67
CA ARG A 436 4.67 4.46 -2.40
C ARG A 436 3.59 3.66 -1.66
N MET A 437 3.96 2.53 -1.06
CA MET A 437 3.03 1.69 -0.29
C MET A 437 2.66 2.33 1.05
N GLY A 438 3.61 2.94 1.76
CA GLY A 438 3.34 3.70 2.99
C GLY A 438 2.38 4.86 2.72
N VAL A 439 2.61 5.65 1.67
CA VAL A 439 1.69 6.71 1.23
C VAL A 439 0.30 6.14 0.90
N GLY A 440 0.23 5.03 0.15
CA GLY A 440 -1.05 4.38 -0.16
C GLY A 440 -1.81 3.95 1.09
N THR A 441 -1.11 3.38 2.08
CA THR A 441 -1.67 3.02 3.39
C THR A 441 -2.18 4.24 4.16
N ALA A 442 -1.41 5.33 4.20
CA ALA A 442 -1.82 6.59 4.80
C ALA A 442 -3.09 7.17 4.13
N ARG A 443 -3.16 7.12 2.79
CA ARG A 443 -4.33 7.57 2.02
C ARG A 443 -5.59 6.75 2.33
N ARG A 444 -5.47 5.45 2.55
CA ARG A 444 -6.57 4.60 3.07
C ARG A 444 -7.07 5.09 4.42
N GLY A 445 -6.19 5.66 5.24
CA GLY A 445 -6.47 6.28 6.54
C GLY A 445 -6.98 7.73 6.46
N TRP A 446 -7.23 8.28 5.27
CA TRP A 446 -7.64 9.68 5.08
C TRP A 446 -6.61 10.68 5.61
N VAL A 447 -5.32 10.31 5.64
CA VAL A 447 -4.25 11.14 6.16
C VAL A 447 -3.95 12.30 5.20
N GLU A 448 -3.92 13.52 5.75
CA GLU A 448 -3.57 14.73 5.04
C GLU A 448 -2.09 15.07 5.26
N PRO A 449 -1.42 15.84 4.38
CA PRO A 449 -0.01 16.22 4.56
C PRO A 449 0.30 16.89 5.90
N ARG A 450 -0.62 17.69 6.44
CA ARG A 450 -0.44 18.38 7.73
C ARG A 450 -0.28 17.43 8.93
N HIS A 451 -0.75 16.19 8.82
CA HIS A 451 -0.64 15.17 9.87
C HIS A 451 0.69 14.43 9.82
N VAL A 452 1.45 14.58 8.72
CA VAL A 452 2.65 13.77 8.44
C VAL A 452 3.91 14.57 8.75
N LEU A 453 4.81 13.99 9.54
CA LEU A 453 6.05 14.65 9.97
C LEU A 453 6.99 14.91 8.79
N ASN A 454 7.23 13.92 7.95
CA ASN A 454 8.19 14.00 6.86
C ASN A 454 7.65 14.59 5.56
N THR A 455 6.49 15.27 5.60
CA THR A 455 6.08 16.25 4.59
C THR A 455 6.58 17.67 4.92
N ARG A 456 7.09 17.87 6.14
CA ARG A 456 7.54 19.19 6.64
C ARG A 456 8.95 19.50 6.19
N PRO A 457 9.32 20.79 6.07
CA PRO A 457 10.70 21.20 5.90
C PRO A 457 11.58 20.66 7.06
N LEU A 458 12.85 20.41 6.77
CA LEU A 458 13.82 19.91 7.77
C LEU A 458 13.84 20.71 9.07
N ALA A 459 13.74 22.04 8.98
CA ALA A 459 13.71 22.90 10.17
C ALA A 459 12.55 22.56 11.13
N ASP A 460 11.36 22.25 10.55
CA ASP A 460 10.17 21.88 11.34
C ASP A 460 10.29 20.44 11.88
N VAL A 461 10.94 19.54 11.13
CA VAL A 461 11.26 18.19 11.63
C VAL A 461 12.21 18.30 12.82
N ARG A 462 13.31 19.05 12.71
CA ARG A 462 14.25 19.29 13.82
C ARG A 462 13.56 19.94 15.03
N ALA A 463 12.69 20.90 14.80
CA ALA A 463 11.90 21.52 15.87
C ALA A 463 10.95 20.52 16.55
N PHE A 464 10.38 19.57 15.81
CA PHE A 464 9.57 18.49 16.36
C PHE A 464 10.40 17.57 17.25
N LEU A 465 11.54 17.11 16.76
CA LEU A 465 12.46 16.22 17.49
C LEU A 465 12.97 16.89 18.80
N ALA A 466 13.37 18.17 18.74
CA ALA A 466 13.89 18.91 19.88
C ALA A 466 12.84 19.21 20.98
N ARG A 467 11.56 19.31 20.65
CA ARG A 467 10.50 19.62 21.63
C ARG A 467 10.39 18.56 22.72
N LYS A 468 10.64 17.33 22.38
CA LYS A 468 10.50 16.21 23.30
C LYS A 468 11.68 16.12 24.26
N SER A 469 12.90 16.31 23.75
CA SER A 469 14.14 16.33 24.55
C SER A 469 14.21 17.48 25.57
N SER A 470 13.33 18.50 25.44
CA SER A 470 13.28 19.66 26.34
C SER A 470 12.20 19.59 27.42
N ARG A 471 11.45 18.50 27.49
CA ARG A 471 10.45 18.20 28.53
C ARG A 471 11.01 17.26 29.59
#